data_257b9d131680b608d8470d617d49d040
#
_entry.id   257b9d131680b608d8470d617d49d040
#
_cell.length_a   1.000
_cell.length_b   1.000
_cell.length_c   1.000
_cell.angle_alpha   90.00
_cell.angle_beta   90.00
_cell.angle_gamma   90.00
#
_symmetry.space_group_name_H-M   'P 1'
#
loop_
_entity.id
_entity.type
_entity.pdbx_description
1 polymer ?
#
loop_
_entity_poly.entity_id
_entity_poly.type
_entity_poly.pdbx_seq_one_letter_code
_entity_poly.pdbx_strand_id
1 'polypeptide(L)'
;VHNGIIENYLELREKLIKNGYEFYSDTDTEVAAKLIDYYYKKYRGGPVEAIARSMMRIRGSYALAVLFHDYPDEIFAARCNVPMLVGIADDASYLASDVTAILKYTRRACYMNDMEIARLSRDGVKFCTVDQEPIEKQPVNIEWDAEAAEKGGYEHFMIKEIHEQPDAVRNTVASMLTDGHVDLSASGLDEVLLRDVDQIYIVACGSAYHVGMALQYVIEDLARVPVRVEVASEFRYRRPVLSKNGLAVIISQSGETADSLAALR
;
A
#
# COMPACT_ATOMS: atom_id res chain seq x y z
N VAL A 1 -7.11 3.70 -15.09
CA VAL A 1 -5.98 2.88 -14.62
C VAL A 1 -6.38 2.25 -13.29
N HIS A 2 -5.95 1.01 -13.07
CA HIS A 2 -6.24 0.24 -11.86
C HIS A 2 -4.96 -0.47 -11.39
N ASN A 3 -4.72 -0.44 -10.11
CA ASN A 3 -3.73 -1.24 -9.42
C ASN A 3 -4.43 -1.98 -8.27
N GLY A 4 -4.16 -3.28 -8.13
CA GLY A 4 -4.78 -4.12 -7.10
C GLY A 4 -5.61 -5.25 -7.67
N ILE A 5 -6.55 -5.78 -6.87
CA ILE A 5 -7.41 -6.92 -7.24
C ILE A 5 -8.84 -6.67 -6.74
N ILE A 6 -9.81 -6.82 -7.64
CA ILE A 6 -11.24 -6.80 -7.32
C ILE A 6 -11.73 -8.25 -7.15
N GLU A 7 -11.78 -8.70 -5.91
CA GLU A 7 -12.08 -10.11 -5.56
C GLU A 7 -13.45 -10.59 -6.06
N ASN A 8 -14.44 -9.72 -6.06
CA ASN A 8 -15.81 -10.06 -6.49
C ASN A 8 -16.11 -9.67 -7.94
N TYR A 9 -15.08 -9.55 -8.79
CA TYR A 9 -15.25 -9.08 -10.17
C TYR A 9 -16.19 -9.98 -11.00
N LEU A 10 -16.21 -11.29 -10.78
CA LEU A 10 -17.11 -12.21 -11.50
C LEU A 10 -18.58 -11.92 -11.18
N GLU A 11 -18.92 -11.72 -9.90
CA GLU A 11 -20.28 -11.36 -9.46
C GLU A 11 -20.75 -10.04 -10.10
N LEU A 12 -19.84 -9.04 -10.08
CA LEU A 12 -20.11 -7.73 -10.66
C LEU A 12 -20.26 -7.80 -12.18
N ARG A 13 -19.42 -8.58 -12.85
CA ARG A 13 -19.49 -8.82 -14.30
C ARG A 13 -20.84 -9.42 -14.70
N GLU A 14 -21.27 -10.48 -14.03
CA GLU A 14 -22.58 -11.10 -14.31
C GLU A 14 -23.74 -10.10 -14.15
N LYS A 15 -23.68 -9.28 -13.11
CA LYS A 15 -24.69 -8.25 -12.88
C LYS A 15 -24.69 -7.21 -14.00
N LEU A 16 -23.51 -6.79 -14.45
CA LEU A 16 -23.38 -5.81 -15.53
C LEU A 16 -23.86 -6.38 -16.88
N ILE A 17 -23.57 -7.65 -17.18
CA ILE A 17 -24.09 -8.34 -18.37
C ILE A 17 -25.63 -8.36 -18.37
N LYS A 18 -26.25 -8.67 -17.23
CA LYS A 18 -27.73 -8.62 -17.07
C LYS A 18 -28.30 -7.21 -17.26
N ASN A 19 -27.47 -6.17 -17.13
CA ASN A 19 -27.84 -4.78 -17.38
C ASN A 19 -27.41 -4.28 -18.78
N GLY A 20 -27.03 -5.19 -19.68
CA GLY A 20 -26.76 -4.89 -21.08
C GLY A 20 -25.31 -4.47 -21.38
N TYR A 21 -24.36 -4.70 -20.45
CA TYR A 21 -22.95 -4.45 -20.70
C TYR A 21 -22.27 -5.62 -21.40
N GLU A 22 -21.54 -5.33 -22.46
CA GLU A 22 -20.64 -6.26 -23.11
C GLU A 22 -19.23 -6.12 -22.56
N PHE A 23 -18.42 -7.19 -22.58
CA PHE A 23 -17.05 -7.20 -22.09
C PHE A 23 -16.11 -7.66 -23.19
N TYR A 24 -14.97 -6.98 -23.31
CA TYR A 24 -13.96 -7.22 -24.35
C TYR A 24 -12.70 -7.90 -23.78
N SER A 25 -12.57 -7.95 -22.45
CA SER A 25 -11.47 -8.61 -21.74
C SER A 25 -11.98 -9.43 -20.55
N ASP A 26 -11.10 -10.22 -19.96
CA ASP A 26 -11.35 -10.95 -18.72
C ASP A 26 -10.77 -10.25 -17.47
N THR A 27 -10.40 -8.97 -17.61
CA THR A 27 -9.79 -8.23 -16.52
C THR A 27 -10.84 -7.68 -15.55
N ASP A 28 -10.51 -7.68 -14.28
CA ASP A 28 -11.27 -7.02 -13.22
C ASP A 28 -11.29 -5.49 -13.39
N THR A 29 -10.26 -4.93 -14.02
CA THR A 29 -10.18 -3.50 -14.37
C THR A 29 -11.32 -3.07 -15.30
N GLU A 30 -11.68 -3.88 -16.30
CA GLU A 30 -12.83 -3.59 -17.17
C GLU A 30 -14.14 -3.63 -16.38
N VAL A 31 -14.25 -4.56 -15.42
CA VAL A 31 -15.43 -4.63 -14.54
C VAL A 31 -15.56 -3.35 -13.71
N ALA A 32 -14.45 -2.85 -13.14
CA ALA A 32 -14.45 -1.58 -12.40
C ALA A 32 -14.90 -0.41 -13.28
N ALA A 33 -14.34 -0.28 -14.47
CA ALA A 33 -14.69 0.79 -15.40
C ALA A 33 -16.17 0.77 -15.78
N LYS A 34 -16.71 -0.42 -16.10
CA LYS A 34 -18.13 -0.58 -16.46
C LYS A 34 -19.07 -0.42 -15.27
N LEU A 35 -18.64 -0.77 -14.07
CA LEU A 35 -19.41 -0.51 -12.86
C LEU A 35 -19.55 0.98 -12.58
N ILE A 36 -18.46 1.74 -12.74
CA ILE A 36 -18.47 3.20 -12.61
C ILE A 36 -19.38 3.83 -13.68
N ASP A 37 -19.28 3.39 -14.94
CA ASP A 37 -20.15 3.86 -16.02
C ASP A 37 -21.63 3.52 -15.76
N TYR A 38 -21.93 2.32 -15.24
CA TYR A 38 -23.28 1.94 -14.85
C TYR A 38 -23.87 2.88 -13.81
N TYR A 39 -23.10 3.21 -12.75
CA TYR A 39 -23.61 4.14 -11.73
C TYR A 39 -23.66 5.58 -12.25
N TYR A 40 -22.72 5.99 -13.08
CA TYR A 40 -22.71 7.31 -13.70
C TYR A 40 -23.95 7.57 -14.55
N LYS A 41 -24.36 6.58 -15.35
CA LYS A 41 -25.58 6.66 -16.18
C LYS A 41 -26.87 6.57 -15.37
N LYS A 42 -26.86 5.76 -14.31
CA LYS A 42 -28.03 5.47 -13.51
C LYS A 42 -28.38 6.62 -12.53
N TYR A 43 -27.37 7.21 -11.92
CA TYR A 43 -27.52 8.26 -10.92
C TYR A 43 -26.89 9.52 -11.44
N ARG A 44 -27.62 10.58 -11.63
CA ARG A 44 -27.13 11.81 -12.26
C ARG A 44 -26.33 12.73 -11.31
N GLY A 45 -25.68 12.19 -10.29
CA GLY A 45 -24.92 12.91 -9.28
C GLY A 45 -23.44 13.16 -9.66
N GLY A 46 -23.06 12.77 -10.90
CA GLY A 46 -21.73 13.03 -11.43
C GLY A 46 -20.66 11.99 -11.07
N PRO A 47 -19.37 12.26 -11.44
CA PRO A 47 -18.27 11.32 -11.30
C PRO A 47 -18.02 10.83 -9.88
N VAL A 48 -18.02 11.73 -8.90
CA VAL A 48 -17.75 11.39 -7.48
C VAL A 48 -18.79 10.42 -6.95
N GLU A 49 -20.09 10.67 -7.21
CA GLU A 49 -21.15 9.74 -6.80
C GLU A 49 -21.02 8.37 -7.47
N ALA A 50 -20.69 8.34 -8.77
CA ALA A 50 -20.53 7.09 -9.50
C ALA A 50 -19.37 6.25 -8.93
N ILE A 51 -18.24 6.89 -8.62
CA ILE A 51 -17.08 6.24 -7.99
C ILE A 51 -17.45 5.77 -6.57
N ALA A 52 -18.03 6.61 -5.74
CA ALA A 52 -18.43 6.27 -4.37
C ALA A 52 -19.35 5.04 -4.33
N ARG A 53 -20.37 5.00 -5.20
CA ARG A 53 -21.29 3.86 -5.31
C ARG A 53 -20.58 2.59 -5.78
N SER A 54 -19.57 2.73 -6.65
CA SER A 54 -18.76 1.60 -7.11
C SER A 54 -17.90 1.06 -5.97
N MET A 55 -17.23 1.93 -5.21
CA MET A 55 -16.41 1.56 -4.05
C MET A 55 -17.22 0.76 -3.02
N MET A 56 -18.48 1.13 -2.78
CA MET A 56 -19.37 0.42 -1.86
C MET A 56 -19.78 -0.99 -2.35
N ARG A 57 -19.48 -1.36 -3.58
CA ARG A 57 -19.81 -2.66 -4.17
C ARG A 57 -18.60 -3.53 -4.46
N ILE A 58 -17.46 -2.90 -4.66
CA ILE A 58 -16.20 -3.60 -4.89
C ILE A 58 -15.71 -4.19 -3.57
N ARG A 59 -15.23 -5.43 -3.61
CA ARG A 59 -14.48 -6.09 -2.56
C ARG A 59 -13.06 -6.31 -3.04
N GLY A 60 -12.09 -6.13 -2.17
CA GLY A 60 -10.68 -6.32 -2.48
C GLY A 60 -9.86 -5.06 -2.21
N SER A 61 -8.66 -5.03 -2.78
CA SER A 61 -7.71 -3.94 -2.61
C SER A 61 -7.48 -3.28 -3.95
N TYR A 62 -7.66 -1.97 -4.03
CA TYR A 62 -7.57 -1.24 -5.30
C TYR A 62 -7.15 0.22 -5.14
N ALA A 63 -6.48 0.71 -6.17
CA ALA A 63 -6.25 2.12 -6.43
C ALA A 63 -6.70 2.42 -7.87
N LEU A 64 -7.60 3.36 -8.03
CA LEU A 64 -8.23 3.72 -9.29
C LEU A 64 -7.89 5.16 -9.68
N ALA A 65 -7.48 5.37 -10.94
CA ALA A 65 -7.47 6.69 -11.58
C ALA A 65 -8.43 6.66 -12.77
N VAL A 66 -9.41 7.54 -12.76
CA VAL A 66 -10.57 7.52 -13.67
C VAL A 66 -10.67 8.83 -14.42
N LEU A 67 -10.86 8.74 -15.73
CA LEU A 67 -11.19 9.85 -16.61
C LEU A 67 -12.63 9.69 -17.08
N PHE A 68 -13.37 10.79 -17.10
CA PHE A 68 -14.73 10.85 -17.65
C PHE A 68 -14.75 11.70 -18.90
N HIS A 69 -15.39 11.23 -19.94
CA HIS A 69 -15.51 11.95 -21.22
C HIS A 69 -16.11 13.35 -21.03
N ASP A 70 -17.10 13.47 -20.17
CA ASP A 70 -17.82 14.74 -19.91
C ASP A 70 -17.04 15.70 -18.99
N TYR A 71 -15.91 15.25 -18.44
CA TYR A 71 -15.03 16.01 -17.54
C TYR A 71 -13.56 15.91 -18.02
N PRO A 72 -13.23 16.43 -19.21
CA PRO A 72 -11.94 16.21 -19.85
C PRO A 72 -10.75 16.86 -19.11
N ASP A 73 -11.01 17.88 -18.31
CA ASP A 73 -9.98 18.61 -17.54
C ASP A 73 -9.83 18.08 -16.09
N GLU A 74 -10.40 16.92 -15.79
CA GLU A 74 -10.42 16.39 -14.43
C GLU A 74 -9.96 14.93 -14.38
N ILE A 75 -9.23 14.60 -13.33
CA ILE A 75 -8.86 13.24 -12.96
C ILE A 75 -9.52 12.92 -11.62
N PHE A 76 -10.12 11.75 -11.52
CA PHE A 76 -10.71 11.26 -10.28
C PHE A 76 -9.89 10.07 -9.79
N ALA A 77 -9.60 10.04 -8.50
CA ALA A 77 -8.85 8.98 -7.87
C ALA A 77 -9.62 8.40 -6.69
N ALA A 78 -9.50 7.10 -6.48
CA ALA A 78 -10.11 6.41 -5.35
C ALA A 78 -9.23 5.25 -4.91
N ARG A 79 -9.16 4.97 -3.59
CA ARG A 79 -8.35 3.86 -3.10
C ARG A 79 -9.02 3.07 -1.98
N CYS A 80 -8.62 1.81 -1.87
CA CYS A 80 -8.88 0.92 -0.74
C CYS A 80 -7.72 -0.06 -0.61
N ASN A 81 -7.00 -0.05 0.50
CA ASN A 81 -5.87 -0.94 0.84
C ASN A 81 -4.68 -0.97 -0.17
N VAL A 82 -4.60 -0.05 -1.13
CA VAL A 82 -3.48 0.10 -2.06
C VAL A 82 -2.95 1.52 -1.94
N PRO A 83 -1.63 1.74 -1.89
CA PRO A 83 -1.05 3.07 -1.77
C PRO A 83 -1.49 4.01 -2.89
N MET A 84 -1.82 5.25 -2.52
CA MET A 84 -2.06 6.34 -3.46
C MET A 84 -1.84 7.68 -2.79
N LEU A 85 -1.20 8.59 -3.48
CA LEU A 85 -0.96 9.95 -3.05
C LEU A 85 -1.17 10.96 -4.18
N VAL A 86 -1.43 12.20 -3.80
CA VAL A 86 -1.55 13.32 -4.72
C VAL A 86 -0.41 14.29 -4.45
N GLY A 87 0.47 14.47 -5.42
CA GLY A 87 1.49 15.52 -5.41
C GLY A 87 0.90 16.85 -5.84
N ILE A 88 1.25 17.93 -5.14
CA ILE A 88 0.73 19.28 -5.40
C ILE A 88 1.92 20.18 -5.77
N ALA A 89 1.94 20.64 -7.02
CA ALA A 89 2.83 21.69 -7.48
C ALA A 89 2.03 22.99 -7.69
N ASP A 90 2.72 24.07 -8.03
CA ASP A 90 2.07 25.39 -8.21
C ASP A 90 1.19 25.46 -9.46
N ASP A 91 1.55 24.69 -10.49
CA ASP A 91 0.91 24.68 -11.81
C ASP A 91 0.31 23.33 -12.19
N ALA A 92 0.51 22.28 -11.38
CA ALA A 92 0.07 20.94 -11.69
C ALA A 92 -0.20 20.10 -10.44
N SER A 93 -1.03 19.05 -10.62
CA SER A 93 -1.22 18.01 -9.63
C SER A 93 -0.86 16.65 -10.22
N TYR A 94 -0.26 15.79 -9.41
CA TYR A 94 0.26 14.49 -9.80
C TYR A 94 -0.42 13.39 -9.00
N LEU A 95 -0.75 12.29 -9.64
CA LEU A 95 -1.28 11.10 -8.97
C LEU A 95 -0.27 9.97 -9.08
N ALA A 96 0.09 9.36 -7.95
CA ALA A 96 1.05 8.28 -7.92
C ALA A 96 0.74 7.29 -6.79
N SER A 97 1.27 6.07 -6.91
CA SER A 97 1.27 5.07 -5.85
C SER A 97 2.49 5.15 -4.94
N ASP A 98 3.55 5.84 -5.39
CA ASP A 98 4.79 6.01 -4.66
C ASP A 98 5.32 7.44 -4.78
N VAL A 99 5.89 7.93 -3.69
CA VAL A 99 6.47 9.28 -3.57
C VAL A 99 7.61 9.52 -4.57
N THR A 100 8.43 8.53 -4.81
CA THR A 100 9.59 8.66 -5.71
C THR A 100 9.19 9.07 -7.13
N ALA A 101 7.99 8.69 -7.57
CA ALA A 101 7.47 9.04 -8.89
C ALA A 101 7.22 10.54 -9.06
N ILE A 102 6.98 11.28 -7.98
CA ILE A 102 6.62 12.70 -8.02
C ILE A 102 7.74 13.65 -7.53
N LEU A 103 8.78 13.14 -6.87
CA LEU A 103 9.82 13.96 -6.21
C LEU A 103 10.50 14.97 -7.15
N LYS A 104 10.67 14.63 -8.42
CA LYS A 104 11.25 15.54 -9.42
C LYS A 104 10.33 16.70 -9.83
N TYR A 105 9.03 16.62 -9.47
CA TYR A 105 8.04 17.64 -9.84
C TYR A 105 7.56 18.43 -8.62
N THR A 106 7.40 17.77 -7.48
CA THR A 106 6.96 18.40 -6.23
C THR A 106 7.37 17.59 -5.02
N ARG A 107 7.61 18.29 -3.91
CA ARG A 107 7.85 17.69 -2.58
C ARG A 107 6.63 17.79 -1.67
N ARG A 108 5.53 18.38 -2.15
CA ARG A 108 4.30 18.53 -1.39
C ARG A 108 3.33 17.43 -1.80
N ALA A 109 2.97 16.55 -0.87
CA ALA A 109 2.07 15.43 -1.14
C ALA A 109 0.96 15.29 -0.11
N CYS A 110 -0.23 14.91 -0.56
CA CYS A 110 -1.34 14.46 0.26
C CYS A 110 -1.50 12.96 0.11
N TYR A 111 -1.30 12.21 1.18
CA TYR A 111 -1.61 10.78 1.20
C TYR A 111 -3.12 10.56 1.29
N MET A 112 -3.64 9.68 0.46
CA MET A 112 -5.04 9.28 0.53
C MET A 112 -5.20 8.15 1.56
N ASN A 113 -6.24 8.22 2.37
CA ASN A 113 -6.65 7.11 3.22
C ASN A 113 -7.60 6.17 2.48
N ASP A 114 -7.89 5.02 3.07
CA ASP A 114 -8.85 4.08 2.49
C ASP A 114 -10.25 4.70 2.43
N MET A 115 -10.96 4.38 1.36
CA MET A 115 -12.32 4.87 1.09
C MET A 115 -12.41 6.40 0.90
N GLU A 116 -11.31 7.04 0.51
CA GLU A 116 -11.30 8.43 0.06
C GLU A 116 -11.33 8.53 -1.46
N ILE A 117 -11.89 9.64 -1.93
CA ILE A 117 -11.94 10.03 -3.34
C ILE A 117 -11.24 11.38 -3.47
N ALA A 118 -10.37 11.52 -4.46
CA ALA A 118 -9.76 12.78 -4.84
C ALA A 118 -10.25 13.20 -6.24
N ARG A 119 -10.55 14.48 -6.40
CA ARG A 119 -10.83 15.14 -7.66
C ARG A 119 -9.71 16.13 -7.93
N LEU A 120 -8.94 15.88 -8.97
CA LEU A 120 -7.87 16.73 -9.44
C LEU A 120 -8.38 17.55 -10.64
N SER A 121 -8.23 18.87 -10.58
CA SER A 121 -8.61 19.79 -11.65
C SER A 121 -7.57 20.91 -11.77
N ARG A 122 -7.75 21.81 -12.73
CA ARG A 122 -6.91 23.02 -12.86
C ARG A 122 -7.03 23.96 -11.65
N ASP A 123 -8.16 23.94 -10.97
CA ASP A 123 -8.43 24.77 -9.79
C ASP A 123 -7.86 24.17 -8.49
N GLY A 124 -7.19 23.01 -8.58
CA GLY A 124 -6.58 22.30 -7.46
C GLY A 124 -7.21 20.95 -7.18
N VAL A 125 -6.93 20.43 -5.99
CA VAL A 125 -7.36 19.09 -5.55
C VAL A 125 -8.41 19.20 -4.44
N LYS A 126 -9.47 18.42 -4.58
CA LYS A 126 -10.51 18.27 -3.55
C LYS A 126 -10.59 16.81 -3.13
N PHE A 127 -10.70 16.59 -1.82
CA PHE A 127 -10.85 15.25 -1.25
C PHE A 127 -12.23 15.12 -0.60
N CYS A 128 -12.77 13.91 -0.66
CA CYS A 128 -13.99 13.57 0.09
C CYS A 128 -13.94 12.09 0.51
N THR A 129 -14.80 11.77 1.48
CA THR A 129 -15.06 10.37 1.86
C THR A 129 -15.93 9.68 0.80
N VAL A 130 -16.06 8.34 0.93
CA VAL A 130 -17.02 7.57 0.12
C VAL A 130 -18.47 8.03 0.30
N ASP A 131 -18.80 8.67 1.43
CA ASP A 131 -20.12 9.29 1.68
C ASP A 131 -20.22 10.72 1.10
N GLN A 132 -19.21 11.15 0.35
CA GLN A 132 -19.08 12.44 -0.32
C GLN A 132 -18.94 13.63 0.65
N GLU A 133 -18.56 13.38 1.89
CA GLU A 133 -18.24 14.43 2.85
C GLU A 133 -16.86 15.03 2.53
N PRO A 134 -16.74 16.36 2.41
CA PRO A 134 -15.47 17.01 2.12
C PRO A 134 -14.42 16.74 3.20
N ILE A 135 -13.18 16.54 2.77
CA ILE A 135 -12.02 16.36 3.65
C ILE A 135 -11.01 17.47 3.35
N GLU A 136 -10.57 18.17 4.36
CA GLU A 136 -9.41 19.06 4.26
C GLU A 136 -8.14 18.30 4.56
N LYS A 137 -7.20 18.28 3.58
CA LYS A 137 -5.88 17.68 3.74
C LYS A 137 -4.80 18.75 3.64
N GLN A 138 -3.88 18.73 4.60
CA GLN A 138 -2.69 19.55 4.54
C GLN A 138 -1.58 18.76 3.83
N PRO A 139 -0.95 19.33 2.79
CA PRO A 139 0.17 18.66 2.14
C PRO A 139 1.35 18.49 3.11
N VAL A 140 1.88 17.29 3.14
CA VAL A 140 3.13 16.97 3.86
C VAL A 140 4.30 17.32 2.96
N ASN A 141 5.31 17.98 3.50
CA ASN A 141 6.54 18.20 2.77
C ASN A 141 7.46 16.97 2.91
N ILE A 142 7.88 16.44 1.77
CA ILE A 142 8.72 15.26 1.72
C ILE A 142 10.18 15.70 1.81
N GLU A 143 10.83 15.35 2.90
CA GLU A 143 12.21 15.72 3.19
C GLU A 143 13.25 14.80 2.51
N TRP A 144 12.80 13.77 1.79
CA TRP A 144 13.70 12.84 1.14
C TRP A 144 14.60 13.52 0.12
N ASP A 145 15.85 13.10 0.11
CA ASP A 145 16.83 13.59 -0.86
C ASP A 145 16.45 13.10 -2.27
N ALA A 146 16.23 14.04 -3.17
CA ALA A 146 15.91 13.73 -4.57
C ALA A 146 17.09 13.01 -5.26
N GLU A 147 18.34 13.29 -4.85
CA GLU A 147 19.52 12.59 -5.38
C GLU A 147 19.53 11.12 -4.96
N ALA A 148 19.05 10.81 -3.74
CA ALA A 148 18.91 9.43 -3.28
C ALA A 148 17.84 8.66 -4.10
N ALA A 149 16.83 9.35 -4.62
CA ALA A 149 15.82 8.77 -5.49
C ALA A 149 16.28 8.59 -6.95
N GLU A 150 17.45 9.13 -7.32
CA GLU A 150 18.04 8.95 -8.64
C GLU A 150 18.98 7.73 -8.69
N LYS A 151 19.30 7.26 -9.91
CA LYS A 151 20.17 6.10 -10.09
C LYS A 151 21.62 6.33 -9.64
N GLY A 152 22.04 7.55 -9.34
CA GLY A 152 23.38 7.88 -8.80
C GLY A 152 24.54 7.41 -9.69
N GLY A 153 24.35 7.44 -11.03
CA GLY A 153 25.36 6.98 -12.01
C GLY A 153 25.30 5.47 -12.31
N TYR A 154 24.42 4.72 -11.66
CA TYR A 154 24.23 3.29 -11.98
C TYR A 154 23.23 3.10 -13.12
N GLU A 155 23.39 2.02 -13.89
CA GLU A 155 22.51 1.71 -15.01
C GLU A 155 21.10 1.34 -14.54
N HIS A 156 21.00 0.62 -13.39
CA HIS A 156 19.75 0.15 -12.80
C HIS A 156 19.69 0.44 -11.30
N PHE A 157 18.50 0.64 -10.76
CA PHE A 157 18.28 0.83 -9.31
C PHE A 157 18.76 -0.36 -8.49
N MET A 158 18.52 -1.57 -8.92
CA MET A 158 18.96 -2.78 -8.20
C MET A 158 20.46 -2.80 -7.95
N ILE A 159 21.27 -2.44 -8.94
CA ILE A 159 22.74 -2.42 -8.74
C ILE A 159 23.16 -1.29 -7.81
N LYS A 160 22.50 -0.13 -7.86
CA LYS A 160 22.68 0.95 -6.87
C LYS A 160 22.37 0.44 -5.46
N GLU A 161 21.21 -0.16 -5.25
CA GLU A 161 20.79 -0.67 -3.94
C GLU A 161 21.75 -1.75 -3.41
N ILE A 162 22.29 -2.63 -4.29
CA ILE A 162 23.33 -3.60 -3.90
C ILE A 162 24.56 -2.90 -3.35
N HIS A 163 25.01 -1.82 -3.98
CA HIS A 163 26.16 -1.06 -3.54
C HIS A 163 25.90 -0.22 -2.29
N GLU A 164 24.66 0.17 -2.04
CA GLU A 164 24.27 0.92 -0.84
C GLU A 164 24.07 0.04 0.41
N GLN A 165 23.96 -1.29 0.25
CA GLN A 165 23.74 -2.21 1.37
C GLN A 165 24.72 -2.06 2.54
N PRO A 166 26.07 -1.91 2.35
CA PRO A 166 26.97 -1.75 3.46
C PRO A 166 26.67 -0.54 4.34
N ASP A 167 26.27 0.58 3.71
CA ASP A 167 25.92 1.79 4.44
C ASP A 167 24.54 1.69 5.08
N ALA A 168 23.57 1.11 4.40
CA ALA A 168 22.24 0.86 4.93
C ALA A 168 22.28 -0.04 6.17
N VAL A 169 23.06 -1.13 6.14
CA VAL A 169 23.24 -2.03 7.28
C VAL A 169 23.95 -1.30 8.43
N ARG A 170 25.03 -0.57 8.13
CA ARG A 170 25.75 0.21 9.16
C ARG A 170 24.85 1.20 9.87
N ASN A 171 24.06 1.97 9.12
CA ASN A 171 23.17 2.98 9.67
C ASN A 171 22.04 2.34 10.51
N THR A 172 21.47 1.23 10.03
CA THR A 172 20.43 0.48 10.78
C THR A 172 20.99 -0.06 12.09
N VAL A 173 22.14 -0.70 12.07
CA VAL A 173 22.77 -1.24 13.28
C VAL A 173 23.15 -0.12 14.24
N ALA A 174 23.72 0.98 13.74
CA ALA A 174 24.12 2.11 14.58
C ALA A 174 22.94 2.75 15.32
N SER A 175 21.74 2.76 14.72
CA SER A 175 20.53 3.30 15.37
C SER A 175 19.99 2.42 16.51
N MET A 176 20.43 1.15 16.59
CA MET A 176 19.98 0.17 17.59
C MET A 176 21.06 -0.13 18.64
N LEU A 177 22.20 0.53 18.59
CA LEU A 177 23.30 0.31 19.53
C LEU A 177 23.49 1.53 20.43
N THR A 178 23.46 1.30 21.74
CA THR A 178 23.82 2.27 22.76
C THR A 178 24.93 1.68 23.63
N ASP A 179 26.09 2.34 23.68
CA ASP A 179 27.27 1.90 24.45
C ASP A 179 27.70 0.44 24.15
N GLY A 180 27.57 0.01 22.90
CA GLY A 180 27.94 -1.33 22.45
C GLY A 180 26.92 -2.44 22.79
N HIS A 181 25.77 -2.10 23.34
CA HIS A 181 24.64 -2.99 23.62
C HIS A 181 23.47 -2.70 22.70
N VAL A 182 22.70 -3.74 22.37
CA VAL A 182 21.46 -3.59 21.60
C VAL A 182 20.40 -2.93 22.47
N ASP A 183 19.89 -1.80 22.02
CA ASP A 183 18.82 -1.06 22.66
C ASP A 183 17.56 -1.08 21.78
N LEU A 184 16.54 -1.80 22.24
CA LEU A 184 15.23 -1.90 21.56
C LEU A 184 14.14 -1.09 22.28
N SER A 185 14.50 -0.26 23.26
CA SER A 185 13.54 0.52 24.07
C SER A 185 12.62 1.40 23.20
N ALA A 186 13.16 1.98 22.13
CA ALA A 186 12.40 2.80 21.19
C ALA A 186 11.33 2.01 20.42
N SER A 187 11.46 0.66 20.31
CA SER A 187 10.47 -0.22 19.68
C SER A 187 9.38 -0.71 20.62
N GLY A 188 9.48 -0.40 21.91
CA GLY A 188 8.60 -0.92 22.95
C GLY A 188 8.83 -2.38 23.31
N LEU A 189 9.89 -2.99 22.78
CA LEU A 189 10.31 -4.35 23.16
C LEU A 189 11.26 -4.24 24.36
N ASP A 190 10.92 -4.92 25.43
CA ASP A 190 11.75 -5.02 26.63
C ASP A 190 12.15 -6.47 26.93
N GLU A 191 13.13 -6.65 27.79
CA GLU A 191 13.62 -7.98 28.17
C GLU A 191 12.53 -8.84 28.84
N VAL A 192 11.56 -8.23 29.52
CA VAL A 192 10.49 -8.95 30.23
C VAL A 192 9.57 -9.59 29.21
N LEU A 193 9.18 -8.83 28.19
CA LEU A 193 8.33 -9.33 27.08
C LEU A 193 9.02 -10.44 26.31
N LEU A 194 10.33 -10.30 26.04
CA LEU A 194 11.08 -11.25 25.22
C LEU A 194 11.44 -12.54 25.97
N ARG A 195 11.55 -12.50 27.30
CA ARG A 195 11.98 -13.63 28.14
C ARG A 195 11.02 -14.83 28.07
N ASP A 196 9.73 -14.58 27.96
CA ASP A 196 8.68 -15.62 27.99
C ASP A 196 8.25 -16.06 26.60
N VAL A 197 8.89 -15.57 25.54
CA VAL A 197 8.59 -15.96 24.15
C VAL A 197 8.97 -17.42 23.92
N ASP A 198 7.98 -18.24 23.57
CA ASP A 198 8.13 -19.67 23.33
C ASP A 198 8.07 -20.06 21.85
N GLN A 199 7.63 -19.15 20.98
CA GLN A 199 7.52 -19.35 19.55
C GLN A 199 7.61 -18.01 18.81
N ILE A 200 8.34 -17.97 17.71
CA ILE A 200 8.39 -16.81 16.82
C ILE A 200 7.72 -17.15 15.49
N TYR A 201 6.86 -16.25 15.03
CA TYR A 201 6.22 -16.31 13.70
C TYR A 201 6.73 -15.15 12.85
N ILE A 202 7.44 -15.45 11.75
CA ILE A 202 7.86 -14.43 10.80
C ILE A 202 6.90 -14.47 9.61
N VAL A 203 6.20 -13.38 9.35
CA VAL A 203 5.18 -13.32 8.31
C VAL A 203 5.53 -12.23 7.32
N ALA A 204 5.65 -12.60 6.04
CA ALA A 204 6.07 -11.68 4.99
C ALA A 204 5.67 -12.17 3.59
N CYS A 205 5.88 -11.33 2.58
CA CYS A 205 5.73 -11.65 1.16
C CYS A 205 7.03 -11.40 0.39
N GLY A 206 7.20 -12.10 -0.74
CA GLY A 206 8.28 -11.85 -1.68
C GLY A 206 9.68 -11.95 -1.07
N SER A 207 10.55 -10.99 -1.36
CA SER A 207 11.92 -10.96 -0.85
C SER A 207 12.00 -10.90 0.68
N ALA A 208 11.04 -10.20 1.32
CA ALA A 208 10.96 -10.12 2.78
C ALA A 208 10.69 -11.50 3.43
N TYR A 209 9.92 -12.37 2.76
CA TYR A 209 9.73 -13.75 3.21
C TYR A 209 11.06 -14.53 3.22
N HIS A 210 11.90 -14.37 2.18
CA HIS A 210 13.22 -15.02 2.12
C HIS A 210 14.19 -14.49 3.18
N VAL A 211 14.09 -13.21 3.55
CA VAL A 211 14.80 -12.66 4.72
C VAL A 211 14.37 -13.40 6.00
N GLY A 212 13.08 -13.62 6.18
CA GLY A 212 12.54 -14.41 7.28
C GLY A 212 13.11 -15.83 7.32
N MET A 213 13.19 -16.50 6.19
CA MET A 213 13.79 -17.85 6.10
C MET A 213 15.27 -17.87 6.51
N ALA A 214 16.05 -16.84 6.12
CA ALA A 214 17.43 -16.74 6.55
C ALA A 214 17.56 -16.48 8.05
N LEU A 215 16.70 -15.59 8.59
CA LEU A 215 16.68 -15.26 10.02
C LEU A 215 16.23 -16.44 10.89
N GLN A 216 15.40 -17.33 10.40
CA GLN A 216 14.94 -18.52 11.14
C GLN A 216 16.12 -19.28 11.71
N TYR A 217 17.09 -19.64 10.89
CA TYR A 217 18.25 -20.44 11.32
C TYR A 217 19.10 -19.71 12.36
N VAL A 218 19.27 -18.41 12.20
CA VAL A 218 20.06 -17.58 13.11
C VAL A 218 19.37 -17.48 14.48
N ILE A 219 18.06 -17.23 14.49
CA ILE A 219 17.29 -17.08 15.72
C ILE A 219 17.21 -18.43 16.47
N GLU A 220 16.91 -19.51 15.78
CA GLU A 220 16.85 -20.85 16.37
C GLU A 220 18.18 -21.30 16.95
N ASP A 221 19.29 -20.95 16.29
CA ASP A 221 20.64 -21.28 16.80
C ASP A 221 21.03 -20.44 18.03
N LEU A 222 20.78 -19.14 18.00
CA LEU A 222 21.22 -18.23 19.06
C LEU A 222 20.23 -18.14 20.23
N ALA A 223 18.94 -18.01 19.96
CA ALA A 223 17.92 -17.82 20.99
C ALA A 223 17.29 -19.14 21.47
N ARG A 224 17.47 -20.26 20.75
CA ARG A 224 16.87 -21.57 21.04
C ARG A 224 15.34 -21.54 21.13
N VAL A 225 14.72 -20.61 20.40
CA VAL A 225 13.27 -20.46 20.30
C VAL A 225 12.84 -20.93 18.90
N PRO A 226 11.84 -21.82 18.79
CA PRO A 226 11.36 -22.26 17.48
C PRO A 226 10.85 -21.09 16.64
N VAL A 227 11.15 -21.10 15.34
CA VAL A 227 10.70 -20.05 14.41
C VAL A 227 9.89 -20.67 13.27
N ARG A 228 8.74 -20.09 12.96
CA ARG A 228 7.95 -20.43 11.79
C ARG A 228 7.93 -19.24 10.83
N VAL A 229 8.30 -19.50 9.58
CA VAL A 229 8.26 -18.50 8.52
C VAL A 229 7.08 -18.78 7.61
N GLU A 230 6.20 -17.81 7.46
CA GLU A 230 4.93 -17.96 6.77
C GLU A 230 4.77 -16.89 5.68
N VAL A 231 4.22 -17.28 4.54
CA VAL A 231 3.81 -16.32 3.52
C VAL A 231 2.56 -15.59 4.00
N ALA A 232 2.58 -14.26 3.97
CA ALA A 232 1.49 -13.46 4.55
C ALA A 232 0.13 -13.71 3.86
N SER A 233 0.11 -13.95 2.54
CA SER A 233 -1.10 -14.32 1.82
C SER A 233 -1.74 -15.60 2.32
N GLU A 234 -0.94 -16.60 2.69
CA GLU A 234 -1.45 -17.83 3.26
C GLU A 234 -1.84 -17.68 4.74
N PHE A 235 -1.02 -16.94 5.49
CA PHE A 235 -1.24 -16.72 6.91
C PHE A 235 -2.57 -16.01 7.19
N ARG A 236 -2.93 -14.99 6.41
CA ARG A 236 -4.17 -14.21 6.59
C ARG A 236 -5.46 -15.01 6.32
N TYR A 237 -5.41 -16.00 5.43
CA TYR A 237 -6.62 -16.76 5.05
C TYR A 237 -6.80 -18.05 5.84
N ARG A 238 -5.74 -18.62 6.36
CA ARG A 238 -5.86 -19.75 7.27
C ARG A 238 -6.09 -19.26 8.71
N ARG A 239 -6.56 -20.12 9.57
CA ARG A 239 -6.66 -19.85 11.01
C ARG A 239 -5.47 -20.49 11.72
N PRO A 240 -4.30 -19.80 11.82
CA PRO A 240 -3.12 -20.39 12.40
C PRO A 240 -3.33 -20.66 13.91
N VAL A 241 -2.78 -21.77 14.37
CA VAL A 241 -2.70 -22.05 15.80
C VAL A 241 -1.46 -21.33 16.31
N LEU A 242 -1.66 -20.30 17.10
CA LEU A 242 -0.60 -19.47 17.68
C LEU A 242 -0.37 -19.83 19.13
N SER A 243 0.90 -19.77 19.57
CA SER A 243 1.23 -19.84 20.99
C SER A 243 0.71 -18.59 21.71
N LYS A 244 0.32 -18.73 22.99
CA LYS A 244 -0.08 -17.59 23.81
C LYS A 244 1.07 -16.64 24.09
N ASN A 245 2.30 -17.16 24.15
CA ASN A 245 3.53 -16.41 24.35
C ASN A 245 4.31 -16.26 23.03
N GLY A 246 3.60 -16.34 21.89
CA GLY A 246 4.22 -16.20 20.58
C GLY A 246 4.50 -14.75 20.23
N LEU A 247 5.65 -14.50 19.62
CA LEU A 247 6.01 -13.21 19.01
C LEU A 247 5.77 -13.26 17.50
N ALA A 248 4.95 -12.36 16.97
CA ALA A 248 4.78 -12.19 15.54
C ALA A 248 5.67 -11.05 15.00
N VAL A 249 6.50 -11.36 14.01
CA VAL A 249 7.37 -10.41 13.33
C VAL A 249 6.87 -10.26 11.88
N ILE A 250 6.35 -9.11 11.56
CA ILE A 250 5.89 -8.80 10.20
C ILE A 250 6.99 -8.03 9.48
N ILE A 251 7.49 -8.58 8.35
CA ILE A 251 8.54 -7.93 7.58
C ILE A 251 7.93 -7.32 6.31
N SER A 252 8.08 -6.01 6.17
CA SER A 252 7.66 -5.28 4.97
C SER A 252 8.61 -4.13 4.70
N GLN A 253 9.12 -4.02 3.46
CA GLN A 253 9.96 -2.92 3.04
C GLN A 253 9.18 -1.61 2.94
N SER A 254 7.99 -1.65 2.32
CA SER A 254 7.15 -0.46 2.13
C SER A 254 6.29 -0.11 3.36
N GLY A 255 6.09 -1.07 4.28
CA GLY A 255 5.08 -0.96 5.34
C GLY A 255 3.63 -1.02 4.83
N GLU A 256 3.42 -1.24 3.53
CA GLU A 256 2.11 -1.17 2.88
C GLU A 256 1.73 -2.44 2.11
N THR A 257 2.48 -3.53 2.28
CA THR A 257 2.15 -4.82 1.66
C THR A 257 0.79 -5.32 2.17
N ALA A 258 -0.22 -5.35 1.30
CA ALA A 258 -1.62 -5.59 1.66
C ALA A 258 -1.80 -6.88 2.48
N ASP A 259 -1.18 -8.00 2.06
CA ASP A 259 -1.27 -9.26 2.78
C ASP A 259 -0.56 -9.22 4.14
N SER A 260 0.58 -8.53 4.24
CA SER A 260 1.30 -8.36 5.50
C SER A 260 0.51 -7.51 6.50
N LEU A 261 -0.10 -6.42 6.04
CA LEU A 261 -0.99 -5.59 6.87
C LEU A 261 -2.26 -6.34 7.30
N ALA A 262 -2.82 -7.17 6.41
CA ALA A 262 -3.98 -7.98 6.74
C ALA A 262 -3.66 -9.11 7.72
N ALA A 263 -2.44 -9.66 7.68
CA ALA A 263 -1.97 -10.66 8.64
C ALA A 263 -1.70 -10.06 10.04
N LEU A 264 -1.42 -8.75 10.12
CA LEU A 264 -1.19 -8.03 11.37
C LEU A 264 -2.51 -7.73 12.13
N ARG A 265 -3.63 -7.62 11.41
CA ARG A 265 -4.97 -7.34 11.97
C ARG A 265 -5.71 -8.59 12.41
#